data_6fe20c192e2928a4e919ea3f061a214c
#
_entry.id   6fe20c192e2928a4e919ea3f061a214c
#
_cell.length_a   1.000
_cell.length_b   1.000
_cell.length_c   1.000
_cell.angle_alpha   90.00
_cell.angle_beta   90.00
_cell.angle_gamma   90.00
#
_symmetry.space_group_name_H-M   'P 1'
#
loop_
_entity.id
_entity.type
_entity.pdbx_description
1 polymer ?
#
loop_
_entity_poly.entity_id
_entity_poly.type
_entity_poly.pdbx_seq_one_letter_code
_entity_poly.pdbx_strand_id
1 'polypeptide(L)'
;MSDLVREILIDATPETIWPYLVEPDRHIEWLGTVADIDPRPGGQYRVLVYGQHQSIGEYLEVVEHERVLFTFGWDQAGNPITPGSTTVEISLHPEGTKTRVRLAHRGLPADAVADHTGGWDRYLERLDTCATGGDPGPDLEPAA
;
A
#
# COMPACT_ATOMS: atom_id res chain seq x y z
N MET A 1 2.46 -17.75 11.21
CA MET A 1 2.41 -16.59 10.31
C MET A 1 0.98 -16.22 10.07
N SER A 2 0.68 -14.95 10.11
CA SER A 2 -0.69 -14.49 10.01
C SER A 2 -0.86 -13.57 8.81
N ASP A 3 -2.10 -13.55 8.27
CA ASP A 3 -2.46 -12.71 7.15
C ASP A 3 -3.52 -11.71 7.59
N LEU A 4 -3.48 -10.51 7.01
CA LEU A 4 -4.57 -9.57 7.16
C LEU A 4 -5.16 -9.24 5.79
N VAL A 5 -6.47 -9.05 5.76
CA VAL A 5 -7.20 -8.68 4.54
C VAL A 5 -8.14 -7.53 4.88
N ARG A 6 -8.06 -6.46 4.10
CA ARG A 6 -8.96 -5.32 4.24
C ARG A 6 -9.53 -4.94 2.88
N GLU A 7 -10.74 -4.40 2.89
CA GLU A 7 -11.40 -3.95 1.66
C GLU A 7 -12.04 -2.60 1.89
N ILE A 8 -12.11 -1.79 0.82
CA ILE A 8 -12.83 -0.52 0.80
C ILE A 8 -13.49 -0.36 -0.56
N LEU A 9 -14.70 0.18 -0.57
CA LEU A 9 -15.40 0.52 -1.82
C LEU A 9 -15.15 2.00 -2.11
N ILE A 10 -14.49 2.30 -3.22
CA ILE A 10 -14.14 3.66 -3.63
C ILE A 10 -15.01 4.08 -4.82
N ASP A 11 -15.58 5.27 -4.75
CA ASP A 11 -16.39 5.84 -5.85
C ASP A 11 -15.49 6.41 -6.94
N ALA A 12 -14.74 5.54 -7.58
CA ALA A 12 -13.85 5.84 -8.70
C ALA A 12 -13.61 4.56 -9.50
N THR A 13 -13.21 4.72 -10.76
CA THR A 13 -12.90 3.57 -11.62
C THR A 13 -11.50 3.01 -11.33
N PRO A 14 -11.23 1.75 -11.72
CA PRO A 14 -9.87 1.22 -11.61
C PRO A 14 -8.82 2.08 -12.32
N GLU A 15 -9.17 2.66 -13.47
CA GLU A 15 -8.27 3.54 -14.23
C GLU A 15 -7.92 4.80 -13.45
N THR A 16 -8.84 5.33 -12.64
CA THR A 16 -8.60 6.48 -11.78
C THR A 16 -7.71 6.13 -10.58
N ILE A 17 -7.89 4.94 -10.02
CA ILE A 17 -7.16 4.49 -8.83
C ILE A 17 -5.74 4.02 -9.18
N TRP A 18 -5.57 3.38 -10.33
CA TRP A 18 -4.32 2.74 -10.72
C TRP A 18 -3.07 3.63 -10.61
N PRO A 19 -3.09 4.90 -11.06
CA PRO A 19 -1.91 5.77 -10.92
C PRO A 19 -1.41 5.91 -9.47
N TYR A 20 -2.30 5.87 -8.49
CA TYR A 20 -1.91 5.95 -7.07
C TYR A 20 -1.13 4.71 -6.61
N LEU A 21 -1.21 3.60 -7.34
CA LEU A 21 -0.48 2.38 -7.01
C LEU A 21 0.89 2.31 -7.69
N VAL A 22 1.06 2.94 -8.84
CA VAL A 22 2.24 2.71 -9.70
C VAL A 22 3.03 3.97 -10.07
N GLU A 23 2.48 5.17 -9.90
CA GLU A 23 3.22 6.40 -10.18
C GLU A 23 3.79 6.96 -8.88
N PRO A 24 5.13 7.19 -8.80
CA PRO A 24 5.75 7.64 -7.55
C PRO A 24 5.12 8.89 -6.95
N ASP A 25 4.87 9.91 -7.77
CA ASP A 25 4.30 11.18 -7.31
C ASP A 25 2.86 11.03 -6.82
N ARG A 26 2.09 10.10 -7.42
CA ARG A 26 0.73 9.81 -7.00
C ARG A 26 0.70 8.91 -5.76
N HIS A 27 1.62 7.96 -5.69
CA HIS A 27 1.68 7.02 -4.58
C HIS A 27 1.87 7.73 -3.23
N ILE A 28 2.74 8.74 -3.18
CA ILE A 28 2.98 9.50 -1.94
C ILE A 28 1.83 10.44 -1.56
N GLU A 29 0.82 10.62 -2.41
CA GLU A 29 -0.36 11.39 -2.03
C GLU A 29 -1.18 10.65 -0.98
N TRP A 30 -1.13 9.33 -0.96
CA TRP A 30 -1.87 8.54 0.02
C TRP A 30 -0.99 7.72 0.96
N LEU A 31 0.21 7.35 0.54
CA LEU A 31 1.09 6.47 1.33
C LEU A 31 2.55 6.94 1.23
N GLY A 32 3.12 7.29 2.38
CA GLY A 32 4.53 7.64 2.46
C GLY A 32 4.84 9.08 2.11
N THR A 33 6.11 9.42 2.20
CA THR A 33 6.62 10.77 1.92
C THR A 33 7.60 10.79 0.75
N VAL A 34 8.26 9.66 0.47
CA VAL A 34 9.14 9.47 -0.68
C VAL A 34 8.89 8.07 -1.25
N ALA A 35 8.63 7.98 -2.54
CA ALA A 35 8.47 6.69 -3.21
C ALA A 35 9.53 6.55 -4.30
N ASP A 36 10.29 5.45 -4.23
CA ASP A 36 11.24 5.05 -5.27
C ASP A 36 10.78 3.66 -5.75
N ILE A 37 9.90 3.65 -6.72
CA ILE A 37 9.23 2.45 -7.19
C ILE A 37 9.43 2.25 -8.68
N ASP A 38 9.60 0.98 -9.06
CA ASP A 38 9.72 0.55 -10.47
C ASP A 38 8.66 -0.55 -10.68
N PRO A 39 7.43 -0.18 -11.07
CA PRO A 39 6.28 -1.10 -11.07
C PRO A 39 6.29 -2.08 -12.23
N ARG A 40 7.21 -3.02 -12.16
CA ARG A 40 7.32 -4.16 -13.09
C ARG A 40 7.89 -5.36 -12.32
N PRO A 41 7.63 -6.58 -12.76
CA PRO A 41 8.20 -7.76 -12.11
C PRO A 41 9.73 -7.63 -11.99
N GLY A 42 10.25 -7.79 -10.78
CA GLY A 42 11.65 -7.60 -10.47
C GLY A 42 12.05 -6.17 -10.13
N GLY A 43 11.15 -5.20 -10.30
CA GLY A 43 11.41 -3.80 -9.95
C GLY A 43 11.32 -3.55 -8.44
N GLN A 44 12.02 -2.54 -7.97
CA GLN A 44 12.05 -2.22 -6.54
C GLN A 44 10.78 -1.52 -6.07
N TYR A 45 10.41 -1.77 -4.82
CA TYR A 45 9.38 -1.03 -4.10
C TYR A 45 9.98 -0.48 -2.82
N ARG A 46 10.24 0.83 -2.78
CA ARG A 46 10.84 1.51 -1.63
C ARG A 46 10.03 2.74 -1.30
N VAL A 47 9.46 2.79 -0.12
CA VAL A 47 8.62 3.91 0.33
C VAL A 47 9.04 4.32 1.73
N LEU A 48 9.36 5.60 1.89
CA LEU A 48 9.66 6.17 3.21
C LEU A 48 8.36 6.60 3.88
N VAL A 49 8.06 6.01 5.03
CA VAL A 49 6.82 6.25 5.78
C VAL A 49 7.11 7.18 6.95
N TYR A 50 6.30 8.20 7.11
CA TYR A 50 6.43 9.25 8.13
C TYR A 50 7.78 9.99 8.09
N GLY A 51 8.50 9.92 6.97
CA GLY A 51 9.84 10.47 6.88
C GLY A 51 10.90 9.72 7.70
N GLN A 52 10.58 8.57 8.29
CA GLN A 52 11.44 7.85 9.24
C GLN A 52 11.61 6.37 8.95
N HIS A 53 10.58 5.71 8.44
CA HIS A 53 10.56 4.25 8.29
C HIS A 53 10.61 3.84 6.83
N GLN A 54 11.72 3.27 6.41
CA GLN A 54 11.90 2.83 5.03
C GLN A 54 11.35 1.42 4.83
N SER A 55 10.29 1.29 4.02
CA SER A 55 9.85 -0.02 3.56
C SER A 55 10.64 -0.42 2.33
N ILE A 56 10.97 -1.71 2.22
CA ILE A 56 11.75 -2.25 1.11
C ILE A 56 11.12 -3.54 0.62
N GLY A 57 10.96 -3.64 -0.69
CA GLY A 57 10.45 -4.84 -1.34
C GLY A 57 10.75 -4.84 -2.83
N GLU A 58 10.15 -5.79 -3.50
CA GLU A 58 10.29 -6.02 -4.94
C GLU A 58 8.93 -6.38 -5.52
N TYR A 59 8.58 -5.80 -6.67
CA TYR A 59 7.37 -6.20 -7.39
C TYR A 59 7.51 -7.63 -7.90
N LEU A 60 6.50 -8.45 -7.64
CA LEU A 60 6.39 -9.81 -8.17
C LEU A 60 5.43 -9.86 -9.34
N GLU A 61 4.38 -9.05 -9.31
CA GLU A 61 3.35 -9.04 -10.35
C GLU A 61 2.75 -7.64 -10.47
N VAL A 62 2.56 -7.18 -11.69
CA VAL A 62 1.89 -5.92 -12.01
C VAL A 62 0.97 -6.18 -13.20
N VAL A 63 -0.35 -6.08 -12.97
CA VAL A 63 -1.36 -6.24 -14.01
C VAL A 63 -2.15 -4.93 -14.07
N GLU A 64 -1.97 -4.19 -15.15
CA GLU A 64 -2.54 -2.86 -15.30
C GLU A 64 -4.05 -2.83 -15.02
N HIS A 65 -4.47 -1.89 -14.17
CA HIS A 65 -5.85 -1.68 -13.74
C HIS A 65 -6.45 -2.83 -12.93
N GLU A 66 -5.67 -3.88 -12.60
CA GLU A 66 -6.18 -5.05 -11.89
C GLU A 66 -5.50 -5.29 -10.55
N ARG A 67 -4.16 -5.37 -10.52
CA ARG A 67 -3.47 -5.63 -9.24
C ARG A 67 -1.97 -5.38 -9.29
N VAL A 68 -1.42 -5.16 -8.11
CA VAL A 68 0.02 -5.23 -7.84
C VAL A 68 0.26 -6.23 -6.72
N LEU A 69 1.37 -6.96 -6.82
CA LEU A 69 1.86 -7.85 -5.77
C LEU A 69 3.32 -7.55 -5.57
N PHE A 70 3.71 -7.24 -4.34
CA PHE A 70 5.11 -6.95 -4.03
C PHE A 70 5.49 -7.51 -2.66
N THR A 71 6.78 -7.78 -2.48
CA THR A 71 7.32 -8.14 -1.19
C THR A 71 7.45 -6.89 -0.33
N PHE A 72 7.48 -7.07 0.99
CA PHE A 72 7.45 -5.94 1.90
C PHE A 72 8.21 -6.27 3.19
N GLY A 73 8.92 -5.29 3.71
CA GLY A 73 9.52 -5.34 5.02
C GLY A 73 10.12 -3.99 5.37
N TRP A 74 10.68 -3.88 6.57
CA TRP A 74 11.22 -2.62 7.08
C TRP A 74 12.74 -2.67 7.13
N ASP A 75 13.38 -1.63 6.62
CA ASP A 75 14.82 -1.43 6.78
C ASP A 75 15.09 -0.77 8.13
N GLN A 76 14.98 -1.57 9.19
CA GLN A 76 15.15 -1.12 10.56
C GLN A 76 15.76 -2.24 11.39
N ALA A 77 16.88 -1.95 12.04
CA ALA A 77 17.58 -2.93 12.88
C ALA A 77 16.64 -3.44 13.99
N GLY A 78 16.57 -4.77 14.14
CA GLY A 78 15.73 -5.40 15.16
C GLY A 78 14.27 -5.56 14.81
N ASN A 79 13.81 -5.04 13.65
CA ASN A 79 12.43 -5.21 13.22
C ASN A 79 12.23 -6.65 12.72
N PRO A 80 11.24 -7.40 13.25
CA PRO A 80 10.98 -8.78 12.83
C PRO A 80 10.48 -8.91 11.41
N ILE A 81 9.91 -7.83 10.84
CA ILE A 81 9.47 -7.80 9.44
C ILE A 81 10.62 -7.26 8.60
N THR A 82 11.54 -8.15 8.27
CA THR A 82 12.73 -7.80 7.49
C THR A 82 12.36 -7.52 6.03
N PRO A 83 13.19 -6.77 5.29
CA PRO A 83 12.91 -6.50 3.86
C PRO A 83 12.64 -7.80 3.09
N GLY A 84 11.56 -7.80 2.33
CA GLY A 84 11.17 -8.94 1.49
C GLY A 84 10.55 -10.13 2.23
N SER A 85 10.34 -10.05 3.54
CA SER A 85 9.86 -11.19 4.32
C SER A 85 8.35 -11.42 4.27
N THR A 86 7.59 -10.42 3.84
CA THR A 86 6.14 -10.51 3.70
C THR A 86 5.71 -10.10 2.29
N THR A 87 4.44 -10.27 1.96
CA THR A 87 3.90 -9.85 0.67
C THR A 87 2.65 -8.98 0.85
N VAL A 88 2.50 -7.99 -0.02
CA VAL A 88 1.32 -7.14 -0.09
C VAL A 88 0.71 -7.26 -1.49
N GLU A 89 -0.58 -7.58 -1.54
CA GLU A 89 -1.34 -7.59 -2.78
C GLU A 89 -2.45 -6.57 -2.70
N ILE A 90 -2.52 -5.68 -3.69
CA ILE A 90 -3.60 -4.71 -3.82
C ILE A 90 -4.30 -4.99 -5.14
N SER A 91 -5.57 -5.38 -5.08
CA SER A 91 -6.37 -5.73 -6.25
C SER A 91 -7.58 -4.82 -6.38
N LEU A 92 -7.93 -4.51 -7.64
CA LEU A 92 -9.01 -3.61 -7.99
C LEU A 92 -10.13 -4.42 -8.66
N HIS A 93 -11.32 -4.38 -8.07
CA HIS A 93 -12.49 -5.12 -8.55
C HIS A 93 -13.60 -4.14 -8.90
N PRO A 94 -13.87 -3.91 -10.22
CA PRO A 94 -14.91 -2.96 -10.61
C PRO A 94 -16.29 -3.44 -10.17
N GLU A 95 -17.09 -2.49 -9.63
CA GLU A 95 -18.48 -2.71 -9.24
C GLU A 95 -19.30 -1.53 -9.78
N GLY A 96 -19.72 -1.63 -11.04
CA GLY A 96 -20.39 -0.53 -11.73
C GLY A 96 -19.40 0.60 -11.97
N THR A 97 -19.72 1.81 -11.46
CA THR A 97 -18.84 2.97 -11.54
C THR A 97 -17.86 3.07 -10.37
N LYS A 98 -17.94 2.13 -9.44
CA LYS A 98 -17.10 2.09 -8.24
C LYS A 98 -16.08 0.95 -8.35
N THR A 99 -15.12 0.94 -7.45
CA THR A 99 -14.12 -0.11 -7.37
C THR A 99 -13.98 -0.59 -5.93
N ARG A 100 -14.05 -1.90 -5.74
CA ARG A 100 -13.69 -2.52 -4.47
C ARG A 100 -12.19 -2.75 -4.48
N VAL A 101 -11.49 -2.08 -3.59
CA VAL A 101 -10.04 -2.25 -3.40
C VAL A 101 -9.83 -3.25 -2.29
N ARG A 102 -9.15 -4.35 -2.60
CA ARG A 102 -8.82 -5.39 -1.62
C ARG A 102 -7.32 -5.42 -1.40
N LEU A 103 -6.92 -5.34 -0.15
CA LEU A 103 -5.52 -5.43 0.26
C LEU A 103 -5.32 -6.68 1.10
N ALA A 104 -4.33 -7.49 0.73
CA ALA A 104 -3.94 -8.65 1.50
C ALA A 104 -2.45 -8.54 1.84
N HIS A 105 -2.12 -8.51 3.14
CA HIS A 105 -0.75 -8.51 3.62
C HIS A 105 -0.50 -9.85 4.29
N ARG A 106 0.37 -10.66 3.70
CA ARG A 106 0.59 -12.05 4.08
C ARG A 106 1.97 -12.27 4.68
N GLY A 107 2.05 -13.22 5.61
CA GLY A 107 3.31 -13.63 6.22
C GLY A 107 3.72 -12.77 7.40
N LEU A 108 2.81 -11.99 7.97
CA LEU A 108 3.12 -11.16 9.14
C LEU A 108 3.29 -12.01 10.40
N PRO A 109 4.22 -11.61 11.31
CA PRO A 109 4.19 -12.13 12.67
C PRO A 109 2.83 -11.87 13.31
N ALA A 110 2.33 -12.80 14.09
CA ALA A 110 0.98 -12.70 14.68
C ALA A 110 0.80 -11.42 15.52
N ASP A 111 1.82 -11.00 16.24
CA ASP A 111 1.79 -9.81 17.08
C ASP A 111 1.91 -8.48 16.30
N ALA A 112 2.22 -8.54 15.01
CA ALA A 112 2.28 -7.36 14.14
C ALA A 112 0.96 -7.09 13.39
N VAL A 113 0.01 -8.02 13.42
CA VAL A 113 -1.22 -7.91 12.61
C VAL A 113 -2.07 -6.70 13.03
N ALA A 114 -2.25 -6.48 14.34
CA ALA A 114 -3.10 -5.39 14.82
C ALA A 114 -2.59 -4.02 14.37
N ASP A 115 -1.29 -3.76 14.50
CA ASP A 115 -0.69 -2.48 14.10
C ASP A 115 -0.79 -2.26 12.59
N HIS A 116 -0.53 -3.30 11.80
CA HIS A 116 -0.61 -3.20 10.34
C HIS A 116 -2.06 -3.08 9.85
N THR A 117 -3.01 -3.73 10.54
CA THR A 117 -4.44 -3.57 10.22
C THR A 117 -4.87 -2.11 10.39
N GLY A 118 -4.54 -1.49 11.51
CA GLY A 118 -4.84 -0.08 11.75
C GLY A 118 -4.16 0.84 10.74
N GLY A 119 -2.91 0.57 10.43
CA GLY A 119 -2.15 1.32 9.42
C GLY A 119 -2.77 1.21 8.04
N TRP A 120 -3.12 0.01 7.60
CA TRP A 120 -3.74 -0.19 6.29
C TRP A 120 -5.14 0.41 6.19
N ASP A 121 -5.94 0.33 7.26
CA ASP A 121 -7.26 1.00 7.27
C ASP A 121 -7.09 2.51 7.06
N ARG A 122 -6.13 3.13 7.73
CA ARG A 122 -5.83 4.55 7.56
C ARG A 122 -5.39 4.86 6.12
N TYR A 123 -4.49 4.05 5.56
CA TYR A 123 -4.02 4.27 4.20
C TYR A 123 -5.09 4.07 3.15
N LEU A 124 -5.95 3.07 3.32
CA LEU A 124 -7.07 2.86 2.39
C LEU A 124 -8.06 4.03 2.42
N GLU A 125 -8.31 4.64 3.59
CA GLU A 125 -9.11 5.85 3.69
C GLU A 125 -8.46 7.03 2.97
N ARG A 126 -7.14 7.16 3.07
CA ARG A 126 -6.39 8.19 2.35
C ARG A 126 -6.46 7.98 0.83
N LEU A 127 -6.37 6.74 0.38
CA LEU A 127 -6.53 6.41 -1.03
C LEU A 127 -7.93 6.78 -1.53
N ASP A 128 -8.96 6.48 -0.76
CA ASP A 128 -10.33 6.87 -1.07
C ASP A 128 -10.46 8.38 -1.23
N THR A 129 -9.90 9.14 -0.31
CA THR A 129 -9.90 10.60 -0.37
C THR A 129 -9.23 11.10 -1.64
N CYS A 130 -8.05 10.59 -1.98
CA CYS A 130 -7.33 10.98 -3.20
C CYS A 130 -8.13 10.64 -4.46
N ALA A 131 -8.61 9.41 -4.55
CA ALA A 131 -9.27 8.93 -5.77
C ALA A 131 -10.64 9.58 -6.02
N THR A 132 -11.25 10.16 -5.00
CA THR A 132 -12.52 10.87 -5.11
C THR A 132 -12.35 12.41 -5.17
N GLY A 133 -11.12 12.88 -5.38
CA GLY A 133 -10.84 14.29 -5.65
C GLY A 133 -10.49 15.13 -4.42
N GLY A 134 -10.32 14.50 -3.25
CA GLY A 134 -9.93 15.20 -2.04
C GLY A 134 -8.41 15.21 -1.82
N ASP A 135 -8.01 15.81 -0.72
CA ASP A 135 -6.61 15.90 -0.29
C ASP A 135 -6.50 15.41 1.16
N PRO A 136 -5.87 14.25 1.40
CA PRO A 136 -5.75 13.72 2.77
C PRO A 136 -4.68 14.46 3.60
N GLY A 137 -3.96 15.40 2.98
CA GLY A 137 -2.83 16.07 3.62
C GLY A 137 -1.58 15.20 3.67
N PRO A 138 -0.48 15.71 4.27
CA PRO A 138 0.76 14.95 4.35
C PRO A 138 0.62 13.69 5.21
N ASP A 139 1.38 12.66 4.84
CA ASP A 139 1.40 11.41 5.61
C ASP A 139 2.33 11.54 6.81
N LEU A 140 1.75 11.99 7.91
CA LEU A 140 2.47 12.18 9.18
C LEU A 140 2.15 11.06 10.16
N GLU A 141 3.11 10.77 11.05
CA GLU A 141 2.89 9.79 12.10
C GLU A 141 1.71 10.23 12.98
N PRO A 142 0.71 9.34 13.21
CA PRO A 142 -0.42 9.68 14.05
C PRO A 142 0.01 10.09 15.46
N ALA A 143 -0.68 11.08 16.03
CA ALA A 143 -0.44 11.47 17.42
C ALA A 143 -0.76 10.29 18.35
N ALA A 144 0.09 10.07 19.31
CA ALA A 144 -0.06 8.99 20.28
C ALA A 144 -1.27 9.23 21.21
#